data_632e195224d21a86aaf13229b5d0ceff
#
_entry.id   632e195224d21a86aaf13229b5d0ceff
#
_cell.length_a   1.000
_cell.length_b   1.000
_cell.length_c   1.000
_cell.angle_alpha   90.00
_cell.angle_beta   90.00
_cell.angle_gamma   90.00
#
_symmetry.space_group_name_H-M   'P 1'
#
loop_
_entity.id
_entity.type
_entity.pdbx_description
1 polymer ?
#
loop_
_entity_poly.entity_id
_entity_poly.type
_entity_poly.pdbx_seq_one_letter_code
_entity_poly.pdbx_strand_id
1 'polypeptide(L)'
;MIAAPAGVRTRTHVMVGAGLALFVLLSHATFLKLPFFWDELGQFVPAALDIFREGAWIPHSTVPNVHPPGVMAYLAGVWTLAGGYSIAATRLAMLALGATGVVITLRLAIRLGLSWGAAGLAGGFLCISPLFFAQAMMAQLDMPAMVFFSLALLFFLDGRIVPAALACTVLVLVKETGIVAPALFGAWLWMERRRREALWFLLPILPLLIWLMALERSTGHLFGNAAFTAYNLWYPLHPVRLSLALVRRLYYLFAGSGHCIGTAAVILALRRTKIFGAREWRVASALVETHVALVSALGGAVLERYLLPALPIVYIGFAAALWQASVRWRVAGAGAILAALLTANFVNPPYPFPLENNLAFTDFIGLHTEAARYLEVHFPDAKIAAMFPLASELRHPDFGYVQRPLHVREIYNFSAANVAPLAREDVAVLARYSETWDPLGLMRNPEWTAFLRRYYEYEPPVNASQVRVLLGAQLVARWTRHGQWIEIYKR
;
A
#
# COMPACT_ATOMS: atom_id res chain seq x y z
N MET A 1 -7.65 9.69 42.74
CA MET A 1 -8.10 10.08 41.39
C MET A 1 -9.62 9.97 41.37
N ILE A 2 -10.32 11.11 41.30
CA ILE A 2 -11.79 11.13 41.18
C ILE A 2 -12.17 10.66 39.79
N ALA A 3 -12.87 9.52 39.70
CA ALA A 3 -13.33 9.00 38.43
C ALA A 3 -14.35 9.95 37.81
N ALA A 4 -14.06 10.51 36.64
CA ALA A 4 -15.02 11.36 35.91
C ALA A 4 -16.30 10.56 35.60
N PRO A 5 -17.48 11.19 35.65
CA PRO A 5 -18.76 10.56 35.41
C PRO A 5 -18.81 9.93 34.00
N ALA A 6 -19.46 8.77 33.89
CA ALA A 6 -19.46 7.93 32.67
C ALA A 6 -19.86 8.70 31.39
N GLY A 7 -20.78 9.65 31.47
CA GLY A 7 -21.23 10.48 30.35
C GLY A 7 -20.18 11.45 29.80
N VAL A 8 -19.27 11.96 30.63
CA VAL A 8 -18.19 12.86 30.19
C VAL A 8 -17.11 12.05 29.47
N ARG A 9 -16.83 10.84 29.93
CA ARG A 9 -15.90 9.93 29.26
C ARG A 9 -16.35 9.56 27.84
N THR A 10 -17.62 9.22 27.65
CA THR A 10 -18.15 8.84 26.33
C THR A 10 -18.07 9.98 25.31
N ARG A 11 -18.38 11.23 25.70
CA ARG A 11 -18.28 12.40 24.82
C ARG A 11 -16.84 12.66 24.35
N THR A 12 -15.86 12.62 25.26
CA THR A 12 -14.43 12.79 24.91
C THR A 12 -13.96 11.74 23.91
N HIS A 13 -14.43 10.51 24.02
CA HIS A 13 -14.08 9.40 23.14
C HIS A 13 -14.55 9.63 21.71
N VAL A 14 -15.81 10.05 21.56
CA VAL A 14 -16.39 10.36 20.26
C VAL A 14 -15.67 11.55 19.62
N MET A 15 -15.35 12.58 20.41
CA MET A 15 -14.67 13.78 19.90
C MET A 15 -13.25 13.47 19.39
N VAL A 16 -12.45 12.68 20.09
CA VAL A 16 -11.10 12.30 19.63
C VAL A 16 -11.19 11.49 18.35
N GLY A 17 -12.07 10.48 18.30
CA GLY A 17 -12.27 9.66 17.12
C GLY A 17 -12.76 10.48 15.92
N ALA A 18 -13.76 11.32 16.11
CA ALA A 18 -14.30 12.20 15.07
C ALA A 18 -13.25 13.23 14.61
N GLY A 19 -12.46 13.80 15.52
CA GLY A 19 -11.40 14.76 15.19
C GLY A 19 -10.32 14.16 14.32
N LEU A 20 -9.83 12.95 14.64
CA LEU A 20 -8.83 12.26 13.83
C LEU A 20 -9.41 11.78 12.48
N ALA A 21 -10.64 11.28 12.45
CA ALA A 21 -11.30 10.92 11.20
C ALA A 21 -11.49 12.15 10.30
N LEU A 22 -11.93 13.27 10.86
CA LEU A 22 -12.05 14.52 10.13
C LEU A 22 -10.71 15.04 9.65
N PHE A 23 -9.64 14.90 10.45
CA PHE A 23 -8.28 15.23 10.02
C PHE A 23 -7.89 14.44 8.76
N VAL A 24 -8.13 13.13 8.73
CA VAL A 24 -7.85 12.30 7.54
C VAL A 24 -8.61 12.83 6.33
N LEU A 25 -9.90 13.11 6.45
CA LEU A 25 -10.72 13.60 5.34
C LEU A 25 -10.27 14.98 4.84
N LEU A 26 -10.02 15.92 5.75
CA LEU A 26 -9.66 17.30 5.39
C LEU A 26 -8.23 17.41 4.84
N SER A 27 -7.28 16.67 5.41
CA SER A 27 -5.88 16.69 4.93
C SER A 27 -5.71 16.12 3.53
N HIS A 28 -6.66 15.32 3.05
CA HIS A 28 -6.66 14.77 1.70
C HIS A 28 -7.55 15.50 0.70
N ALA A 29 -8.23 16.57 1.11
CA ALA A 29 -9.20 17.27 0.26
C ALA A 29 -8.61 17.76 -1.09
N THR A 30 -7.34 18.18 -1.09
CA THR A 30 -6.62 18.63 -2.29
C THR A 30 -6.29 17.51 -3.26
N PHE A 31 -6.29 16.25 -2.81
CA PHE A 31 -5.92 15.09 -3.59
C PHE A 31 -7.11 14.33 -4.20
N LEU A 32 -8.36 14.75 -3.92
CA LEU A 32 -9.56 14.02 -4.36
C LEU A 32 -9.70 13.88 -5.88
N LYS A 33 -9.09 14.79 -6.64
CA LYS A 33 -9.11 14.77 -8.11
C LYS A 33 -7.80 14.24 -8.72
N LEU A 34 -6.88 13.76 -7.90
CA LEU A 34 -5.59 13.26 -8.36
C LEU A 34 -5.79 12.01 -9.23
N PRO A 35 -5.23 11.94 -10.44
CA PRO A 35 -5.23 10.74 -11.28
C PRO A 35 -4.78 9.48 -10.52
N PHE A 36 -5.11 8.32 -11.05
CA PHE A 36 -4.72 7.06 -10.43
C PHE A 36 -3.23 6.78 -10.61
N PHE A 37 -2.66 6.06 -9.66
CA PHE A 37 -1.23 5.80 -9.60
C PHE A 37 -0.94 4.30 -9.60
N TRP A 38 0.00 3.88 -10.43
CA TRP A 38 0.62 2.55 -10.47
C TRP A 38 -0.38 1.39 -10.46
N ASP A 39 -0.45 0.58 -9.39
CA ASP A 39 -1.34 -0.58 -9.31
C ASP A 39 -2.84 -0.23 -9.35
N GLU A 40 -3.20 1.02 -9.01
CA GLU A 40 -4.58 1.47 -9.18
C GLU A 40 -5.00 1.36 -10.64
N LEU A 41 -4.15 1.82 -11.57
CA LEU A 41 -4.43 1.77 -13.02
C LEU A 41 -3.97 0.47 -13.68
N GLY A 42 -3.04 -0.27 -13.07
CA GLY A 42 -2.56 -1.54 -13.61
C GLY A 42 -3.43 -2.75 -13.25
N GLN A 43 -4.20 -2.67 -12.14
CA GLN A 43 -4.93 -3.83 -11.64
C GLN A 43 -6.33 -3.49 -11.10
N PHE A 44 -6.43 -2.61 -10.08
CA PHE A 44 -7.63 -2.57 -9.23
C PHE A 44 -8.77 -1.75 -9.85
N VAL A 45 -8.48 -0.58 -10.43
CA VAL A 45 -9.51 0.25 -11.06
C VAL A 45 -10.03 -0.38 -12.36
N PRO A 46 -9.19 -0.91 -13.27
CA PRO A 46 -9.69 -1.64 -14.44
C PRO A 46 -10.59 -2.82 -14.05
N ALA A 47 -10.16 -3.67 -13.12
CA ALA A 47 -10.98 -4.79 -12.66
C ALA A 47 -12.30 -4.35 -11.99
N ALA A 48 -12.30 -3.22 -11.28
CA ALA A 48 -13.52 -2.66 -10.72
C ALA A 48 -14.46 -2.09 -11.81
N LEU A 49 -13.90 -1.51 -12.89
CA LEU A 49 -14.66 -1.06 -14.06
C LEU A 49 -15.30 -2.22 -14.82
N ASP A 50 -14.61 -3.37 -14.95
CA ASP A 50 -15.17 -4.58 -15.55
C ASP A 50 -16.40 -5.06 -14.76
N ILE A 51 -16.34 -5.05 -13.43
CA ILE A 51 -17.50 -5.37 -12.58
C ILE A 51 -18.61 -4.32 -12.77
N PHE A 52 -18.27 -3.04 -12.73
CA PHE A 52 -19.23 -1.94 -12.78
C PHE A 52 -19.98 -1.85 -14.11
N ARG A 53 -19.27 -2.01 -15.24
CA ARG A 53 -19.81 -1.83 -16.59
C ARG A 53 -20.45 -3.09 -17.15
N GLU A 54 -19.90 -4.25 -16.82
CA GLU A 54 -20.21 -5.50 -17.51
C GLU A 54 -20.63 -6.64 -16.57
N GLY A 55 -20.48 -6.44 -15.24
CA GLY A 55 -20.72 -7.51 -14.25
C GLY A 55 -19.65 -8.61 -14.28
N ALA A 56 -18.49 -8.36 -14.89
CA ALA A 56 -17.42 -9.33 -15.03
C ALA A 56 -16.58 -9.41 -13.75
N TRP A 57 -16.72 -10.49 -12.99
CA TRP A 57 -15.98 -10.72 -11.74
C TRP A 57 -14.52 -11.15 -11.96
N ILE A 58 -14.25 -11.87 -13.03
CA ILE A 58 -12.88 -12.16 -13.50
C ILE A 58 -12.50 -11.06 -14.48
N PRO A 59 -11.46 -10.25 -14.20
CA PRO A 59 -11.15 -9.11 -15.05
C PRO A 59 -10.64 -9.55 -16.42
N HIS A 60 -10.96 -8.77 -17.44
CA HIS A 60 -10.44 -8.93 -18.81
C HIS A 60 -9.69 -7.68 -19.30
N SER A 61 -9.91 -6.52 -18.68
CA SER A 61 -9.16 -5.28 -18.97
C SER A 61 -7.79 -5.24 -18.32
N THR A 62 -7.53 -6.16 -17.38
CA THR A 62 -6.23 -6.36 -16.74
C THR A 62 -5.95 -7.84 -16.53
N VAL A 63 -4.71 -8.18 -16.15
CA VAL A 63 -4.30 -9.56 -15.94
C VAL A 63 -5.01 -10.16 -14.73
N PRO A 64 -5.83 -11.22 -14.88
CA PRO A 64 -6.40 -11.96 -13.76
C PRO A 64 -5.31 -12.48 -12.83
N ASN A 65 -5.49 -12.30 -11.55
CA ASN A 65 -4.52 -12.70 -10.53
C ASN A 65 -5.20 -13.20 -9.26
N VAL A 66 -4.41 -13.62 -8.27
CA VAL A 66 -4.88 -14.26 -7.04
C VAL A 66 -5.75 -13.35 -6.18
N HIS A 67 -5.67 -12.04 -6.32
CA HIS A 67 -6.38 -11.09 -5.46
C HIS A 67 -7.91 -11.25 -5.59
N PRO A 68 -8.63 -11.56 -4.49
CA PRO A 68 -10.07 -11.65 -4.51
C PRO A 68 -10.74 -10.30 -4.82
N PRO A 69 -11.93 -10.28 -5.41
CA PRO A 69 -12.55 -9.09 -5.96
C PRO A 69 -13.23 -8.16 -4.94
N GLY A 70 -13.00 -8.34 -3.64
CA GLY A 70 -13.73 -7.60 -2.60
C GLY A 70 -13.60 -6.08 -2.68
N VAL A 71 -12.38 -5.55 -2.93
CA VAL A 71 -12.18 -4.10 -3.10
C VAL A 71 -12.76 -3.61 -4.41
N MET A 72 -12.59 -4.37 -5.50
CA MET A 72 -13.15 -4.03 -6.81
C MET A 72 -14.67 -3.99 -6.78
N ALA A 73 -15.30 -4.97 -6.13
CA ALA A 73 -16.75 -4.98 -5.91
C ALA A 73 -17.23 -3.82 -5.03
N TYR A 74 -16.46 -3.47 -3.98
CA TYR A 74 -16.74 -2.30 -3.15
C TYR A 74 -16.73 -1.00 -3.97
N LEU A 75 -15.72 -0.79 -4.82
CA LEU A 75 -15.62 0.38 -5.68
C LEU A 75 -16.75 0.42 -6.73
N ALA A 76 -17.04 -0.70 -7.38
CA ALA A 76 -18.17 -0.83 -8.31
C ALA A 76 -19.50 -0.48 -7.63
N GLY A 77 -19.72 -0.97 -6.40
CA GLY A 77 -20.89 -0.62 -5.58
C GLY A 77 -20.96 0.87 -5.24
N VAL A 78 -19.83 1.48 -4.87
CA VAL A 78 -19.76 2.94 -4.61
C VAL A 78 -20.13 3.74 -5.86
N TRP A 79 -19.61 3.36 -7.04
CA TRP A 79 -19.93 4.05 -8.31
C TRP A 79 -21.40 3.87 -8.68
N THR A 80 -21.97 2.70 -8.44
CA THR A 80 -23.41 2.47 -8.65
C THR A 80 -24.25 3.39 -7.76
N LEU A 81 -23.91 3.51 -6.48
CA LEU A 81 -24.60 4.40 -5.53
C LEU A 81 -24.38 5.89 -5.84
N ALA A 82 -23.23 6.26 -6.39
CA ALA A 82 -22.91 7.62 -6.79
C ALA A 82 -23.53 8.03 -8.15
N GLY A 83 -24.20 7.11 -8.83
CA GLY A 83 -24.81 7.34 -10.15
C GLY A 83 -23.80 7.33 -11.30
N GLY A 84 -22.56 6.89 -11.09
CA GLY A 84 -21.55 6.75 -12.13
C GLY A 84 -20.12 6.67 -11.59
N TYR A 85 -19.22 6.28 -12.47
CA TYR A 85 -17.78 6.27 -12.20
C TYR A 85 -17.23 7.68 -11.94
N SER A 86 -16.40 7.81 -10.91
CA SER A 86 -15.72 9.07 -10.59
C SER A 86 -14.45 8.82 -9.77
N ILE A 87 -13.34 9.46 -10.14
CA ILE A 87 -12.09 9.46 -9.39
C ILE A 87 -12.33 9.99 -7.97
N ALA A 88 -13.07 11.08 -7.84
CA ALA A 88 -13.35 11.68 -6.52
C ALA A 88 -14.19 10.74 -5.63
N ALA A 89 -15.19 10.06 -6.18
CA ALA A 89 -15.97 9.07 -5.43
C ALA A 89 -15.09 7.89 -4.98
N THR A 90 -14.17 7.43 -5.84
CA THR A 90 -13.18 6.40 -5.48
C THR A 90 -12.28 6.84 -4.33
N ARG A 91 -11.72 8.05 -4.43
CA ARG A 91 -10.85 8.62 -3.38
C ARG A 91 -11.60 8.76 -2.04
N LEU A 92 -12.83 9.30 -2.07
CA LEU A 92 -13.67 9.43 -0.87
C LEU A 92 -14.03 8.09 -0.25
N ALA A 93 -14.34 7.08 -1.06
CA ALA A 93 -14.62 5.74 -0.58
C ALA A 93 -13.43 5.13 0.16
N MET A 94 -12.22 5.27 -0.38
CA MET A 94 -10.99 4.80 0.26
C MET A 94 -10.66 5.59 1.53
N LEU A 95 -10.82 6.92 1.51
CA LEU A 95 -10.64 7.76 2.69
C LEU A 95 -11.62 7.44 3.82
N ALA A 96 -12.87 7.07 3.49
CA ALA A 96 -13.83 6.60 4.49
C ALA A 96 -13.35 5.32 5.20
N LEU A 97 -12.73 4.39 4.45
CA LEU A 97 -12.08 3.22 5.04
C LEU A 97 -10.88 3.61 5.91
N GLY A 98 -10.01 4.52 5.44
CA GLY A 98 -8.90 5.03 6.22
C GLY A 98 -9.34 5.67 7.53
N ALA A 99 -10.34 6.55 7.50
CA ALA A 99 -10.94 7.18 8.69
C ALA A 99 -11.55 6.14 9.65
N THR A 100 -12.22 5.12 9.10
CA THR A 100 -12.73 3.98 9.89
C THR A 100 -11.59 3.21 10.56
N GLY A 101 -10.49 2.98 9.86
CA GLY A 101 -9.29 2.32 10.39
C GLY A 101 -8.69 3.07 11.58
N VAL A 102 -8.68 4.40 11.55
CA VAL A 102 -8.23 5.23 12.69
C VAL A 102 -9.14 5.03 13.90
N VAL A 103 -10.46 5.05 13.72
CA VAL A 103 -11.41 4.82 14.81
C VAL A 103 -11.25 3.42 15.40
N ILE A 104 -11.07 2.41 14.56
CA ILE A 104 -10.80 1.02 15.01
C ILE A 104 -9.50 0.97 15.79
N THR A 105 -8.44 1.66 15.33
CA THR A 105 -7.14 1.73 16.03
C THR A 105 -7.29 2.32 17.44
N LEU A 106 -8.07 3.38 17.62
CA LEU A 106 -8.37 3.93 18.93
C LEU A 106 -9.08 2.92 19.83
N ARG A 107 -10.08 2.21 19.29
CA ARG A 107 -10.81 1.17 20.04
C ARG A 107 -9.90 0.02 20.43
N LEU A 108 -9.05 -0.43 19.50
CA LEU A 108 -8.07 -1.48 19.74
C LEU A 108 -7.05 -1.06 20.82
N ALA A 109 -6.57 0.19 20.80
CA ALA A 109 -5.69 0.72 21.82
C ALA A 109 -6.32 0.68 23.21
N ILE A 110 -7.58 1.09 23.35
CA ILE A 110 -8.33 1.00 24.62
C ILE A 110 -8.49 -0.47 25.04
N ARG A 111 -8.80 -1.37 24.09
CA ARG A 111 -8.94 -2.81 24.38
C ARG A 111 -7.64 -3.44 24.85
N LEU A 112 -6.50 -2.94 24.38
CA LEU A 112 -5.16 -3.32 24.81
C LEU A 112 -4.73 -2.63 26.13
N GLY A 113 -5.63 -1.91 26.78
CA GLY A 113 -5.43 -1.35 28.12
C GLY A 113 -4.86 0.06 28.15
N LEU A 114 -4.82 0.78 27.01
CA LEU A 114 -4.34 2.17 26.98
C LEU A 114 -5.38 3.15 27.51
N SER A 115 -4.90 4.23 28.12
CA SER A 115 -5.73 5.40 28.40
C SER A 115 -6.10 6.13 27.08
N TRP A 116 -7.13 6.96 27.12
CA TRP A 116 -7.56 7.74 25.96
C TRP A 116 -6.47 8.67 25.41
N GLY A 117 -5.65 9.25 26.27
CA GLY A 117 -4.52 10.07 25.82
C GLY A 117 -3.48 9.24 25.05
N ALA A 118 -3.18 8.04 25.55
CA ALA A 118 -2.26 7.12 24.84
C ALA A 118 -2.87 6.58 23.54
N ALA A 119 -4.18 6.28 23.54
CA ALA A 119 -4.89 5.85 22.33
C ALA A 119 -4.92 6.98 21.29
N GLY A 120 -5.21 8.23 21.70
CA GLY A 120 -5.16 9.40 20.82
C GLY A 120 -3.76 9.61 20.22
N LEU A 121 -2.70 9.39 21.00
CA LEU A 121 -1.32 9.46 20.50
C LEU A 121 -1.05 8.38 19.44
N ALA A 122 -1.50 7.14 19.67
CA ALA A 122 -1.37 6.07 18.67
C ALA A 122 -2.12 6.40 17.38
N GLY A 123 -3.36 6.91 17.47
CA GLY A 123 -4.12 7.39 16.32
C GLY A 123 -3.44 8.56 15.62
N GLY A 124 -2.84 9.50 16.35
CA GLY A 124 -2.05 10.59 15.80
C GLY A 124 -0.81 10.12 15.03
N PHE A 125 -0.06 9.15 15.58
CA PHE A 125 1.04 8.51 14.86
C PHE A 125 0.57 7.88 13.55
N LEU A 126 -0.55 7.15 13.58
CA LEU A 126 -1.11 6.52 12.39
C LEU A 126 -1.50 7.57 11.34
N CYS A 127 -2.26 8.60 11.72
CA CYS A 127 -2.73 9.64 10.79
C CYS A 127 -1.60 10.41 10.10
N ILE A 128 -0.45 10.61 10.79
CA ILE A 128 0.70 11.36 10.26
C ILE A 128 1.73 10.41 9.61
N SER A 129 1.60 9.11 9.82
CA SER A 129 2.49 8.11 9.20
C SER A 129 2.49 8.27 7.68
N PRO A 130 3.66 8.43 7.04
CA PRO A 130 3.71 8.68 5.61
C PRO A 130 3.06 7.55 4.80
N LEU A 131 3.25 6.30 5.20
CA LEU A 131 2.64 5.17 4.53
C LEU A 131 1.10 5.18 4.64
N PHE A 132 0.56 5.40 5.84
CA PHE A 132 -0.89 5.50 6.02
C PHE A 132 -1.45 6.69 5.23
N PHE A 133 -0.79 7.85 5.32
CA PHE A 133 -1.22 9.07 4.65
C PHE A 133 -1.25 8.87 3.12
N ALA A 134 -0.20 8.35 2.52
CA ALA A 134 -0.16 8.11 1.08
C ALA A 134 -1.22 7.07 0.64
N GLN A 135 -1.38 5.98 1.41
CA GLN A 135 -2.28 4.88 1.07
C GLN A 135 -3.76 5.15 1.38
N ALA A 136 -4.08 6.15 2.23
CA ALA A 136 -5.44 6.37 2.71
C ALA A 136 -6.47 6.61 1.59
N MET A 137 -6.04 7.18 0.47
CA MET A 137 -6.92 7.50 -0.67
C MET A 137 -6.68 6.61 -1.90
N MET A 138 -5.67 5.74 -1.89
CA MET A 138 -5.35 4.89 -3.03
C MET A 138 -6.34 3.72 -3.14
N ALA A 139 -6.85 3.47 -4.34
CA ALA A 139 -7.73 2.35 -4.65
C ALA A 139 -6.93 1.04 -4.71
N GLN A 140 -6.40 0.65 -3.56
CA GLN A 140 -5.55 -0.52 -3.38
C GLN A 140 -6.07 -1.41 -2.23
N LEU A 141 -5.53 -2.63 -2.12
CA LEU A 141 -6.02 -3.64 -1.18
C LEU A 141 -5.57 -3.40 0.26
N ASP A 142 -4.46 -2.67 0.46
CA ASP A 142 -3.75 -2.63 1.74
C ASP A 142 -4.47 -1.80 2.81
N MET A 143 -5.14 -0.71 2.41
CA MET A 143 -5.93 0.10 3.35
C MET A 143 -7.16 -0.66 3.88
N PRO A 144 -8.02 -1.26 3.04
CA PRO A 144 -9.10 -2.12 3.52
C PRO A 144 -8.57 -3.33 4.31
N ALA A 145 -7.44 -3.92 3.92
CA ALA A 145 -6.83 -5.01 4.68
C ALA A 145 -6.44 -4.56 6.09
N MET A 146 -5.85 -3.38 6.27
CA MET A 146 -5.55 -2.81 7.60
C MET A 146 -6.82 -2.66 8.45
N VAL A 147 -7.90 -2.17 7.85
CA VAL A 147 -9.18 -1.97 8.54
C VAL A 147 -9.73 -3.30 9.06
N PHE A 148 -9.87 -4.30 8.20
CA PHE A 148 -10.46 -5.58 8.58
C PHE A 148 -9.53 -6.45 9.41
N PHE A 149 -8.21 -6.32 9.25
CA PHE A 149 -7.22 -6.96 10.12
C PHE A 149 -7.32 -6.44 11.56
N SER A 150 -7.39 -5.13 11.73
CA SER A 150 -7.54 -4.48 13.04
C SER A 150 -8.93 -4.76 13.66
N LEU A 151 -9.98 -4.79 12.85
CA LEU A 151 -11.35 -5.09 13.28
C LEU A 151 -11.48 -6.55 13.73
N ALA A 152 -10.91 -7.49 12.98
CA ALA A 152 -10.89 -8.90 13.33
C ALA A 152 -10.17 -9.13 14.67
N LEU A 153 -9.00 -8.49 14.87
CA LEU A 153 -8.28 -8.53 16.13
C LEU A 153 -9.11 -7.94 17.28
N LEU A 154 -9.74 -6.78 17.08
CA LEU A 154 -10.58 -6.15 18.09
C LEU A 154 -11.72 -7.10 18.54
N PHE A 155 -12.47 -7.66 17.60
CA PHE A 155 -13.55 -8.59 17.91
C PHE A 155 -13.05 -9.88 18.58
N PHE A 156 -11.90 -10.40 18.14
CA PHE A 156 -11.27 -11.57 18.76
C PHE A 156 -10.88 -11.30 20.22
N LEU A 157 -10.28 -10.15 20.51
CA LEU A 157 -9.90 -9.74 21.87
C LEU A 157 -11.13 -9.46 22.74
N ASP A 158 -12.25 -9.03 22.16
CA ASP A 158 -13.54 -8.84 22.86
C ASP A 158 -14.27 -10.18 23.13
N GLY A 159 -13.72 -11.32 22.67
CA GLY A 159 -14.37 -12.63 22.75
C GLY A 159 -15.57 -12.80 21.81
N ARG A 160 -15.76 -11.88 20.86
CA ARG A 160 -16.84 -11.89 19.86
C ARG A 160 -16.42 -12.74 18.66
N ILE A 161 -16.42 -14.06 18.83
CA ILE A 161 -15.80 -15.00 17.87
C ILE A 161 -16.46 -14.95 16.49
N VAL A 162 -17.80 -14.97 16.40
CA VAL A 162 -18.49 -14.92 15.11
C VAL A 162 -18.24 -13.60 14.37
N PRO A 163 -18.37 -12.41 14.98
CA PRO A 163 -17.94 -11.16 14.35
C PRO A 163 -16.45 -11.14 13.93
N ALA A 164 -15.57 -11.75 14.72
CA ALA A 164 -14.15 -11.86 14.34
C ALA A 164 -13.97 -12.73 13.08
N ALA A 165 -14.65 -13.88 13.00
CA ALA A 165 -14.61 -14.75 11.83
C ALA A 165 -15.19 -14.06 10.58
N LEU A 166 -16.30 -13.31 10.71
CA LEU A 166 -16.87 -12.52 9.62
C LEU A 166 -15.94 -11.41 9.17
N ALA A 167 -15.27 -10.70 10.10
CA ALA A 167 -14.26 -9.71 9.74
C ALA A 167 -13.06 -10.35 9.02
N CYS A 168 -12.63 -11.54 9.44
CA CYS A 168 -11.63 -12.33 8.72
C CYS A 168 -12.11 -12.75 7.32
N THR A 169 -13.40 -13.07 7.14
CA THR A 169 -13.97 -13.41 5.83
C THR A 169 -13.88 -12.23 4.88
N VAL A 170 -14.27 -11.04 5.34
CA VAL A 170 -14.10 -9.81 4.53
C VAL A 170 -12.63 -9.51 4.26
N LEU A 171 -11.75 -9.67 5.26
CA LEU A 171 -10.31 -9.48 5.11
C LEU A 171 -9.73 -10.37 4.00
N VAL A 172 -10.10 -11.64 3.96
CA VAL A 172 -9.62 -12.59 2.94
C VAL A 172 -10.19 -12.23 1.55
N LEU A 173 -11.44 -11.74 1.47
CA LEU A 173 -12.02 -11.24 0.22
C LEU A 173 -11.40 -9.93 -0.26
N VAL A 174 -10.82 -9.14 0.64
CA VAL A 174 -10.04 -7.94 0.33
C VAL A 174 -8.65 -8.31 -0.16
N LYS A 175 -7.98 -9.22 0.55
CA LYS A 175 -6.60 -9.63 0.23
C LYS A 175 -6.35 -11.04 0.75
N GLU A 176 -5.92 -11.94 -0.13
CA GLU A 176 -5.69 -13.36 0.18
C GLU A 176 -4.68 -13.57 1.32
N THR A 177 -3.67 -12.70 1.44
CA THR A 177 -2.70 -12.75 2.54
C THR A 177 -3.32 -12.50 3.91
N GLY A 178 -4.54 -11.97 3.96
CA GLY A 178 -5.36 -11.84 5.16
C GLY A 178 -5.69 -13.17 5.82
N ILE A 179 -5.51 -14.32 5.13
CA ILE A 179 -5.71 -15.66 5.68
C ILE A 179 -4.88 -15.94 6.95
N VAL A 180 -3.82 -15.17 7.18
CA VAL A 180 -2.99 -15.27 8.38
C VAL A 180 -3.77 -15.01 9.67
N ALA A 181 -4.74 -14.10 9.63
CA ALA A 181 -5.52 -13.75 10.83
C ALA A 181 -6.44 -14.90 11.28
N PRO A 182 -7.33 -15.48 10.44
CA PRO A 182 -8.13 -16.63 10.84
C PRO A 182 -7.28 -17.85 11.17
N ALA A 183 -6.16 -18.09 10.48
CA ALA A 183 -5.25 -19.20 10.80
C ALA A 183 -4.67 -19.05 12.21
N LEU A 184 -4.17 -17.85 12.57
CA LEU A 184 -3.66 -17.59 13.91
C LEU A 184 -4.75 -17.70 14.98
N PHE A 185 -5.93 -17.08 14.77
CA PHE A 185 -7.01 -17.09 15.74
C PHE A 185 -7.57 -18.49 15.97
N GLY A 186 -7.73 -19.26 14.89
CA GLY A 186 -8.13 -20.66 14.98
C GLY A 186 -7.13 -21.51 15.76
N ALA A 187 -5.83 -21.39 15.43
CA ALA A 187 -4.74 -22.08 16.15
C ALA A 187 -4.68 -21.65 17.62
N TRP A 188 -4.83 -20.36 17.93
CA TRP A 188 -4.82 -19.84 19.29
C TRP A 188 -5.95 -20.44 20.14
N LEU A 189 -7.18 -20.43 19.63
CA LEU A 189 -8.32 -21.04 20.32
C LEU A 189 -8.16 -22.56 20.46
N TRP A 190 -7.58 -23.21 19.46
CA TRP A 190 -7.29 -24.64 19.53
C TRP A 190 -6.32 -24.96 20.68
N MET A 191 -5.27 -24.16 20.84
CA MET A 191 -4.33 -24.28 21.97
C MET A 191 -5.00 -23.99 23.32
N GLU A 192 -5.96 -23.05 23.37
CA GLU A 192 -6.79 -22.76 24.53
C GLU A 192 -7.88 -23.83 24.79
N ARG A 193 -7.93 -24.93 24.01
CA ARG A 193 -8.93 -26.00 24.06
C ARG A 193 -10.37 -25.56 23.74
N ARG A 194 -10.56 -24.38 23.15
CA ARG A 194 -11.84 -23.82 22.68
C ARG A 194 -12.14 -24.27 21.24
N ARG A 195 -12.11 -25.58 20.99
CA ARG A 195 -12.15 -26.18 19.63
C ARG A 195 -13.40 -25.80 18.83
N ARG A 196 -14.58 -25.77 19.48
CA ARG A 196 -15.83 -25.38 18.77
C ARG A 196 -15.76 -23.95 18.23
N GLU A 197 -15.14 -23.05 18.96
CA GLU A 197 -14.98 -21.66 18.55
C GLU A 197 -13.89 -21.51 17.49
N ALA A 198 -12.84 -22.34 17.54
CA ALA A 198 -11.79 -22.38 16.51
C ALA A 198 -12.36 -22.73 15.12
N LEU A 199 -13.41 -23.56 15.03
CA LEU A 199 -14.04 -23.95 13.76
C LEU A 199 -14.66 -22.76 12.99
N TRP A 200 -15.07 -21.70 13.70
CA TRP A 200 -15.57 -20.51 13.00
C TRP A 200 -14.52 -19.86 12.09
N PHE A 201 -13.25 -20.03 12.40
CA PHE A 201 -12.15 -19.49 11.57
C PHE A 201 -11.83 -20.33 10.33
N LEU A 202 -12.58 -21.40 10.08
CA LEU A 202 -12.60 -22.09 8.78
C LEU A 202 -13.52 -21.35 7.77
N LEU A 203 -14.48 -20.55 8.24
CA LEU A 203 -15.40 -19.81 7.39
C LEU A 203 -14.70 -18.94 6.32
N PRO A 204 -13.62 -18.18 6.64
CA PRO A 204 -12.90 -17.36 5.65
C PRO A 204 -12.25 -18.16 4.51
N ILE A 205 -11.98 -19.44 4.73
CA ILE A 205 -11.35 -20.31 3.71
C ILE A 205 -12.32 -20.56 2.54
N LEU A 206 -13.62 -20.67 2.82
CA LEU A 206 -14.62 -21.01 1.81
C LEU A 206 -14.68 -20.01 0.65
N PRO A 207 -14.86 -18.69 0.86
CA PRO A 207 -14.89 -17.73 -0.24
C PRO A 207 -13.56 -17.64 -0.98
N LEU A 208 -12.41 -17.85 -0.31
CA LEU A 208 -11.12 -17.92 -0.99
C LEU A 208 -11.04 -19.12 -1.92
N LEU A 209 -11.47 -20.30 -1.49
CA LEU A 209 -11.49 -21.50 -2.33
C LEU A 209 -12.44 -21.32 -3.53
N ILE A 210 -13.62 -20.73 -3.31
CA ILE A 210 -14.56 -20.42 -4.40
C ILE A 210 -13.90 -19.51 -5.42
N TRP A 211 -13.19 -18.46 -4.97
CA TRP A 211 -12.46 -17.55 -5.84
C TRP A 211 -11.36 -18.25 -6.64
N LEU A 212 -10.51 -19.04 -5.98
CA LEU A 212 -9.45 -19.78 -6.64
C LEU A 212 -9.98 -20.78 -7.67
N MET A 213 -11.07 -21.48 -7.36
CA MET A 213 -11.73 -22.37 -8.32
C MET A 213 -12.34 -21.61 -9.51
N ALA A 214 -12.88 -20.42 -9.28
CA ALA A 214 -13.39 -19.57 -10.36
C ALA A 214 -12.25 -19.09 -11.28
N LEU A 215 -11.11 -18.69 -10.72
CA LEU A 215 -9.91 -18.33 -11.49
C LEU A 215 -9.42 -19.52 -12.33
N GLU A 216 -9.25 -20.69 -11.71
CA GLU A 216 -8.78 -21.89 -12.41
C GLU A 216 -9.71 -22.25 -13.58
N ARG A 217 -11.02 -22.23 -13.38
CA ARG A 217 -11.98 -22.51 -14.44
C ARG A 217 -11.94 -21.50 -15.59
N SER A 218 -11.71 -20.23 -15.28
CA SER A 218 -11.71 -19.17 -16.27
C SER A 218 -10.39 -19.01 -17.02
N THR A 219 -9.25 -19.20 -16.32
CA THR A 219 -7.91 -18.89 -16.85
C THR A 219 -7.05 -20.12 -17.11
N GLY A 220 -7.45 -21.28 -16.61
CA GLY A 220 -6.64 -22.50 -16.59
C GLY A 220 -5.51 -22.49 -15.55
N HIS A 221 -5.48 -21.48 -14.66
CA HIS A 221 -4.44 -21.33 -13.63
C HIS A 221 -5.08 -21.01 -12.27
N LEU A 222 -4.75 -21.78 -11.24
CA LEU A 222 -5.30 -21.64 -9.87
C LEU A 222 -5.15 -20.21 -9.31
N PHE A 223 -4.05 -19.52 -9.62
CA PHE A 223 -3.79 -18.14 -9.19
C PHE A 223 -3.99 -17.11 -10.32
N GLY A 224 -4.77 -17.44 -11.34
CA GLY A 224 -5.16 -16.56 -12.43
C GLY A 224 -4.15 -16.38 -13.55
N ASN A 225 -2.84 -16.32 -13.24
CA ASN A 225 -1.78 -16.13 -14.24
C ASN A 225 -0.46 -16.77 -13.80
N ALA A 226 0.19 -17.48 -14.70
CA ALA A 226 1.44 -18.20 -14.40
C ALA A 226 2.63 -17.27 -14.11
N ALA A 227 2.78 -16.18 -14.88
CA ALA A 227 3.87 -15.23 -14.69
C ALA A 227 3.69 -14.45 -13.36
N PHE A 228 2.47 -14.03 -13.06
CA PHE A 228 2.12 -13.41 -11.78
C PHE A 228 2.43 -14.34 -10.60
N THR A 229 2.08 -15.62 -10.73
CA THR A 229 2.36 -16.65 -9.73
C THR A 229 3.86 -16.83 -9.52
N ALA A 230 4.62 -16.97 -10.62
CA ALA A 230 6.07 -17.12 -10.55
C ALA A 230 6.74 -15.94 -9.84
N TYR A 231 6.33 -14.70 -10.18
CA TYR A 231 6.88 -13.49 -9.61
C TYR A 231 6.50 -13.30 -8.12
N ASN A 232 5.28 -13.65 -7.71
CA ASN A 232 4.81 -13.38 -6.36
C ASN A 232 5.01 -14.54 -5.37
N LEU A 233 5.12 -15.80 -5.84
CA LEU A 233 5.31 -16.96 -4.97
C LEU A 233 6.74 -17.50 -5.01
N TRP A 234 7.32 -17.69 -6.20
CA TRP A 234 8.60 -18.39 -6.32
C TRP A 234 9.80 -17.44 -6.28
N TYR A 235 9.70 -16.29 -6.96
CA TYR A 235 10.76 -15.31 -7.01
C TYR A 235 11.21 -14.80 -5.63
N PRO A 236 10.32 -14.52 -4.64
CA PRO A 236 10.74 -14.05 -3.32
C PRO A 236 11.47 -15.11 -2.48
N LEU A 237 11.25 -16.40 -2.74
CA LEU A 237 11.80 -17.48 -1.93
C LEU A 237 13.31 -17.69 -2.07
N HIS A 238 13.99 -16.98 -2.98
CA HIS A 238 15.44 -16.97 -3.03
C HIS A 238 16.01 -16.44 -1.70
N PRO A 239 16.95 -17.15 -1.03
CA PRO A 239 17.40 -16.81 0.33
C PRO A 239 17.87 -15.37 0.50
N VAL A 240 18.58 -14.81 -0.50
CA VAL A 240 19.05 -13.42 -0.47
C VAL A 240 17.87 -12.45 -0.52
N ARG A 241 16.91 -12.66 -1.43
CA ARG A 241 15.71 -11.81 -1.56
C ARG A 241 14.86 -11.86 -0.31
N LEU A 242 14.60 -13.07 0.22
CA LEU A 242 13.82 -13.27 1.43
C LEU A 242 14.46 -12.58 2.65
N SER A 243 15.78 -12.74 2.84
CA SER A 243 16.51 -12.10 3.93
C SER A 243 16.45 -10.58 3.83
N LEU A 244 16.69 -10.03 2.64
CA LEU A 244 16.63 -8.58 2.42
C LEU A 244 15.21 -8.02 2.57
N ALA A 245 14.19 -8.76 2.10
CA ALA A 245 12.80 -8.39 2.30
C ALA A 245 12.45 -8.30 3.79
N LEU A 246 12.84 -9.31 4.58
CA LEU A 246 12.62 -9.33 6.03
C LEU A 246 13.36 -8.17 6.72
N VAL A 247 14.65 -7.97 6.42
CA VAL A 247 15.46 -6.88 7.01
C VAL A 247 14.83 -5.52 6.67
N ARG A 248 14.43 -5.29 5.41
CA ARG A 248 13.79 -4.05 4.97
C ARG A 248 12.48 -3.79 5.72
N ARG A 249 11.64 -4.82 5.91
CA ARG A 249 10.37 -4.71 6.63
C ARG A 249 10.57 -4.43 8.12
N LEU A 250 11.52 -5.12 8.76
CA LEU A 250 11.88 -4.86 10.16
C LEU A 250 12.46 -3.46 10.32
N TYR A 251 13.32 -3.02 9.41
CA TYR A 251 13.83 -1.64 9.40
C TYR A 251 12.69 -0.63 9.31
N TYR A 252 11.75 -0.85 8.39
CA TYR A 252 10.60 0.05 8.20
C TYR A 252 9.73 0.13 9.46
N LEU A 253 9.39 -1.02 10.07
CA LEU A 253 8.49 -1.06 11.23
C LEU A 253 9.16 -0.56 12.53
N PHE A 254 10.46 -0.73 12.68
CA PHE A 254 11.12 -0.57 13.99
C PHE A 254 12.27 0.46 14.02
N ALA A 255 12.74 0.94 12.87
CA ALA A 255 13.87 1.86 12.83
C ALA A 255 13.60 3.13 12.00
N GLY A 256 13.06 2.99 10.78
CA GLY A 256 12.85 4.10 9.84
C GLY A 256 11.86 5.14 10.35
N SER A 257 11.89 6.35 9.77
CA SER A 257 10.90 7.43 10.03
C SER A 257 10.68 7.77 11.51
N GLY A 258 11.71 7.63 12.36
CA GLY A 258 11.62 7.88 13.80
C GLY A 258 11.09 6.70 14.63
N HIS A 259 10.77 5.56 14.01
CA HIS A 259 10.30 4.36 14.73
C HIS A 259 11.34 3.82 15.72
N CYS A 260 12.63 4.06 15.50
CA CYS A 260 13.70 3.70 16.45
C CYS A 260 13.46 4.26 17.87
N ILE A 261 12.86 5.45 18.00
CA ILE A 261 12.51 6.06 19.29
C ILE A 261 11.40 5.25 19.97
N GLY A 262 10.35 4.90 19.23
CA GLY A 262 9.25 4.06 19.70
C GLY A 262 9.74 2.66 20.10
N THR A 263 10.58 2.05 19.28
CA THR A 263 11.21 0.75 19.53
C THR A 263 12.06 0.78 20.80
N ALA A 264 12.90 1.80 20.99
CA ALA A 264 13.68 1.96 22.21
C ALA A 264 12.78 2.11 23.43
N ALA A 265 11.68 2.87 23.31
CA ALA A 265 10.70 2.97 24.40
C ALA A 265 10.04 1.62 24.74
N VAL A 266 9.67 0.81 23.72
CA VAL A 266 9.14 -0.54 23.92
C VAL A 266 10.16 -1.46 24.62
N ILE A 267 11.41 -1.48 24.18
CA ILE A 267 12.48 -2.27 24.80
C ILE A 267 12.67 -1.89 26.27
N LEU A 268 12.66 -0.59 26.59
CA LEU A 268 12.75 -0.12 27.96
C LEU A 268 11.52 -0.50 28.79
N ALA A 269 10.32 -0.40 28.21
CA ALA A 269 9.08 -0.78 28.89
C ALA A 269 9.01 -2.29 29.16
N LEU A 270 9.46 -3.14 28.23
CA LEU A 270 9.54 -4.60 28.43
C LEU A 270 10.41 -4.98 29.63
N ARG A 271 11.47 -4.21 29.89
CA ARG A 271 12.37 -4.44 31.05
C ARG A 271 11.79 -3.94 32.38
N ARG A 272 10.85 -2.96 32.34
CA ARG A 272 10.39 -2.26 33.55
C ARG A 272 8.94 -2.54 33.92
N THR A 273 8.15 -3.06 32.99
CA THR A 273 6.70 -3.25 33.18
C THR A 273 6.24 -4.59 32.65
N LYS A 274 5.07 -5.04 33.10
CA LYS A 274 4.45 -6.29 32.61
C LYS A 274 3.31 -6.03 31.60
N ILE A 275 3.18 -4.79 31.09
CA ILE A 275 2.04 -4.44 30.24
C ILE A 275 1.95 -5.32 29.00
N PHE A 276 3.08 -5.63 28.36
CA PHE A 276 3.15 -6.46 27.16
C PHE A 276 3.04 -7.97 27.43
N GLY A 277 3.00 -8.40 28.71
CA GLY A 277 2.84 -9.81 29.09
C GLY A 277 1.39 -10.30 29.07
N ALA A 278 0.40 -9.42 28.94
CA ALA A 278 -1.00 -9.80 28.87
C ALA A 278 -1.32 -10.65 27.63
N ARG A 279 -2.37 -11.50 27.74
CA ARG A 279 -2.83 -12.36 26.64
C ARG A 279 -3.11 -11.56 25.37
N GLU A 280 -3.75 -10.42 25.51
CA GLU A 280 -4.14 -9.52 24.43
C GLU A 280 -2.92 -9.05 23.62
N TRP A 281 -1.86 -8.65 24.30
CA TRP A 281 -0.62 -8.24 23.66
C TRP A 281 0.11 -9.39 22.99
N ARG A 282 0.10 -10.57 23.59
CA ARG A 282 0.68 -11.78 22.96
C ARG A 282 -0.02 -12.16 21.66
N VAL A 283 -1.36 -12.09 21.65
CA VAL A 283 -2.15 -12.31 20.42
C VAL A 283 -1.82 -11.24 19.36
N ALA A 284 -1.81 -9.97 19.76
CA ALA A 284 -1.53 -8.86 18.83
C ALA A 284 -0.10 -8.94 18.25
N SER A 285 0.91 -9.26 19.09
CA SER A 285 2.30 -9.44 18.63
C SER A 285 2.44 -10.63 17.70
N ALA A 286 1.87 -11.79 18.06
CA ALA A 286 1.89 -12.98 17.21
C ALA A 286 1.22 -12.73 15.85
N LEU A 287 0.14 -11.93 15.82
CA LEU A 287 -0.53 -11.57 14.59
C LEU A 287 0.35 -10.69 13.69
N VAL A 288 1.05 -9.70 14.24
CA VAL A 288 2.03 -8.87 13.51
C VAL A 288 3.19 -9.70 13.00
N GLU A 289 3.80 -10.52 13.87
CA GLU A 289 4.94 -11.36 13.52
C GLU A 289 4.61 -12.33 12.38
N THR A 290 3.46 -13.00 12.46
CA THR A 290 3.01 -13.95 11.44
C THR A 290 2.69 -13.23 10.12
N HIS A 291 2.08 -12.04 10.19
CA HIS A 291 1.81 -11.23 9.01
C HIS A 291 3.11 -10.78 8.33
N VAL A 292 4.07 -10.23 9.09
CA VAL A 292 5.38 -9.79 8.57
C VAL A 292 6.15 -10.97 7.95
N ALA A 293 6.14 -12.14 8.60
CA ALA A 293 6.76 -13.35 8.05
C ALA A 293 6.12 -13.75 6.72
N LEU A 294 4.77 -13.79 6.65
CA LEU A 294 4.05 -14.15 5.43
C LEU A 294 4.36 -13.18 4.28
N VAL A 295 4.21 -11.87 4.51
CA VAL A 295 4.45 -10.89 3.44
C VAL A 295 5.92 -10.74 3.08
N SER A 296 6.85 -11.23 3.89
CA SER A 296 8.27 -11.33 3.54
C SER A 296 8.58 -12.52 2.64
N ALA A 297 7.80 -13.60 2.78
CA ALA A 297 7.91 -14.80 1.95
C ALA A 297 7.14 -14.69 0.63
N LEU A 298 6.14 -13.81 0.55
CA LEU A 298 5.27 -13.62 -0.60
C LEU A 298 5.38 -12.19 -1.15
N GLY A 299 5.14 -12.06 -2.46
CA GLY A 299 5.18 -10.76 -3.14
C GLY A 299 6.55 -10.46 -3.76
N GLY A 300 6.64 -10.47 -5.09
CA GLY A 300 7.88 -10.20 -5.84
C GLY A 300 8.40 -8.78 -5.63
N ALA A 301 7.49 -7.82 -5.57
CA ALA A 301 7.78 -6.45 -5.17
C ALA A 301 7.78 -6.33 -3.64
N VAL A 302 8.90 -5.91 -3.06
CA VAL A 302 9.02 -5.70 -1.61
C VAL A 302 8.45 -4.31 -1.26
N LEU A 303 7.11 -4.17 -1.36
CA LEU A 303 6.43 -2.90 -1.10
C LEU A 303 6.12 -2.74 0.40
N GLU A 304 6.39 -1.57 0.95
CA GLU A 304 6.15 -1.27 2.36
C GLU A 304 4.66 -1.22 2.70
N ARG A 305 3.78 -0.93 1.75
CA ARG A 305 2.32 -0.93 1.97
C ARG A 305 1.79 -2.27 2.48
N TYR A 306 2.47 -3.38 2.19
CA TYR A 306 2.11 -4.69 2.76
C TYR A 306 2.22 -4.75 4.28
N LEU A 307 2.91 -3.78 4.90
CA LEU A 307 3.03 -3.63 6.35
C LEU A 307 1.90 -2.78 6.96
N LEU A 308 1.06 -2.17 6.14
CA LEU A 308 -0.01 -1.29 6.61
C LEU A 308 -0.93 -1.98 7.65
N PRO A 309 -1.33 -3.27 7.51
CA PRO A 309 -2.10 -3.98 8.53
C PRO A 309 -1.42 -4.06 9.92
N ALA A 310 -0.09 -4.04 9.96
CA ALA A 310 0.67 -4.12 11.21
C ALA A 310 0.82 -2.75 11.93
N LEU A 311 0.77 -1.63 11.18
CA LEU A 311 1.07 -0.29 11.70
C LEU A 311 0.20 0.13 12.89
N PRO A 312 -1.13 -0.10 12.92
CA PRO A 312 -1.95 0.24 14.07
C PRO A 312 -1.41 -0.36 15.37
N ILE A 313 -1.04 -1.64 15.34
CA ILE A 313 -0.54 -2.38 16.51
C ILE A 313 0.83 -1.85 16.94
N VAL A 314 1.71 -1.56 15.99
CA VAL A 314 3.04 -0.99 16.24
C VAL A 314 2.91 0.39 16.92
N TYR A 315 2.07 1.27 16.41
CA TYR A 315 1.87 2.60 17.00
C TYR A 315 1.16 2.54 18.35
N ILE A 316 0.25 1.60 18.56
CA ILE A 316 -0.33 1.33 19.88
C ILE A 316 0.78 0.88 20.84
N GLY A 317 1.69 0.02 20.40
CA GLY A 317 2.87 -0.40 21.18
C GLY A 317 3.79 0.76 21.57
N PHE A 318 4.11 1.63 20.61
CA PHE A 318 4.91 2.83 20.89
C PHE A 318 4.22 3.77 21.87
N ALA A 319 2.94 4.05 21.68
CA ALA A 319 2.16 4.90 22.61
C ALA A 319 2.07 4.26 24.00
N ALA A 320 1.84 2.96 24.09
CA ALA A 320 1.80 2.22 25.35
C ALA A 320 3.12 2.36 26.13
N ALA A 321 4.24 2.17 25.44
CA ALA A 321 5.57 2.27 26.04
C ALA A 321 5.91 3.70 26.49
N LEU A 322 5.66 4.69 25.65
CA LEU A 322 5.87 6.10 25.98
C LEU A 322 5.02 6.52 27.18
N TRP A 323 3.83 5.95 27.35
CA TRP A 323 2.94 6.27 28.46
C TRP A 323 3.47 5.76 29.82
N GLN A 324 4.38 4.79 29.83
CA GLN A 324 5.08 4.31 31.02
C GLN A 324 6.21 5.26 31.45
N ALA A 325 6.68 6.14 30.58
CA ALA A 325 7.72 7.10 30.87
C ALA A 325 7.18 8.30 31.66
N SER A 326 8.09 9.05 32.32
CA SER A 326 7.73 10.33 32.93
C SER A 326 7.19 11.30 31.87
N VAL A 327 6.40 12.29 32.30
CA VAL A 327 5.75 13.25 31.39
C VAL A 327 6.76 13.91 30.45
N ARG A 328 7.94 14.29 30.95
CA ARG A 328 9.01 14.92 30.15
C ARG A 328 9.46 14.01 29.00
N TRP A 329 9.79 12.76 29.29
CA TRP A 329 10.25 11.82 28.28
C TRP A 329 9.14 11.35 27.33
N ARG A 330 7.90 11.29 27.83
CA ARG A 330 6.73 11.01 27.00
C ARG A 330 6.53 12.10 25.97
N VAL A 331 6.51 13.38 26.39
CA VAL A 331 6.30 14.52 25.50
C VAL A 331 7.46 14.63 24.49
N ALA A 332 8.71 14.51 24.95
CA ALA A 332 9.88 14.55 24.08
C ALA A 332 9.87 13.42 23.05
N GLY A 333 9.64 12.18 23.47
CA GLY A 333 9.59 11.01 22.57
C GLY A 333 8.42 11.07 21.58
N ALA A 334 7.23 11.43 22.05
CA ALA A 334 6.06 11.61 21.19
C ALA A 334 6.28 12.72 20.16
N GLY A 335 6.79 13.88 20.60
CA GLY A 335 7.11 15.00 19.70
C GLY A 335 8.17 14.65 18.67
N ALA A 336 9.22 13.92 19.06
CA ALA A 336 10.27 13.47 18.15
C ALA A 336 9.74 12.47 17.10
N ILE A 337 8.88 11.51 17.49
CA ILE A 337 8.25 10.58 16.53
C ILE A 337 7.34 11.34 15.58
N LEU A 338 6.45 12.21 16.09
CA LEU A 338 5.55 13.01 15.25
C LEU A 338 6.32 13.87 14.24
N ALA A 339 7.39 14.55 14.70
CA ALA A 339 8.24 15.35 13.82
C ALA A 339 8.93 14.50 12.73
N ALA A 340 9.45 13.33 13.10
CA ALA A 340 10.09 12.42 12.15
C ALA A 340 9.08 11.86 11.13
N LEU A 341 7.89 11.43 11.57
CA LEU A 341 6.82 10.96 10.67
C LEU A 341 6.35 12.08 9.73
N LEU A 342 6.16 13.29 10.24
CA LEU A 342 5.78 14.44 9.43
C LEU A 342 6.85 14.75 8.37
N THR A 343 8.12 14.80 8.77
CA THR A 343 9.25 15.06 7.86
C THR A 343 9.34 13.96 6.78
N ALA A 344 9.12 12.69 7.14
CA ALA A 344 9.21 11.57 6.21
C ALA A 344 8.11 11.59 5.11
N ASN A 345 7.06 12.39 5.26
CA ASN A 345 6.10 12.63 4.17
C ASN A 345 6.71 13.41 3.00
N PHE A 346 7.74 14.21 3.25
CA PHE A 346 8.32 15.15 2.29
C PHE A 346 9.79 14.83 1.91
N VAL A 347 10.45 14.00 2.71
CA VAL A 347 11.85 13.62 2.47
C VAL A 347 11.90 12.21 1.90
N ASN A 348 12.37 12.11 0.66
CA ASN A 348 12.44 10.84 -0.05
C ASN A 348 13.76 10.13 0.24
N PRO A 349 13.74 8.89 0.76
CA PRO A 349 14.92 8.03 0.76
C PRO A 349 15.29 7.63 -0.68
N PRO A 350 16.49 7.11 -0.95
CA PRO A 350 16.77 6.44 -2.22
C PRO A 350 15.80 5.29 -2.45
N TYR A 351 15.19 5.23 -3.64
CA TYR A 351 14.22 4.16 -3.96
C TYR A 351 14.14 3.88 -5.45
N PRO A 352 13.82 2.65 -5.84
CA PRO A 352 13.27 2.35 -7.16
C PRO A 352 11.77 2.68 -7.18
N PHE A 353 11.20 2.96 -8.36
CA PHE A 353 9.76 3.08 -8.52
C PHE A 353 9.04 1.71 -8.42
N PRO A 354 7.77 1.74 -7.96
CA PRO A 354 7.00 2.89 -7.46
C PRO A 354 7.35 3.27 -6.03
N LEU A 355 7.29 4.56 -5.66
CA LEU A 355 7.32 4.98 -4.26
C LEU A 355 5.92 5.38 -3.81
N GLU A 356 5.32 4.54 -3.01
CA GLU A 356 3.97 4.70 -2.47
C GLU A 356 3.97 4.96 -0.96
N ASN A 357 5.16 5.29 -0.41
CA ASN A 357 5.37 5.33 1.03
C ASN A 357 5.25 6.74 1.62
N ASN A 358 5.21 7.76 0.78
CA ASN A 358 5.05 9.16 1.16
C ASN A 358 4.47 9.98 -0.02
N LEU A 359 4.50 11.30 0.06
CA LEU A 359 3.93 12.20 -0.95
C LEU A 359 4.72 12.30 -2.28
N ALA A 360 5.84 11.60 -2.46
CA ALA A 360 6.60 11.61 -3.71
C ALA A 360 5.79 11.12 -4.92
N PHE A 361 4.78 10.26 -4.70
CA PHE A 361 3.88 9.83 -5.75
C PHE A 361 3.07 10.98 -6.36
N THR A 362 2.80 12.06 -5.60
CA THR A 362 2.09 13.23 -6.13
C THR A 362 2.92 14.01 -7.15
N ASP A 363 4.25 14.07 -6.97
CA ASP A 363 5.18 14.65 -7.93
C ASP A 363 5.22 13.82 -9.21
N PHE A 364 5.25 12.49 -9.09
CA PHE A 364 5.19 11.57 -10.20
C PHE A 364 3.91 11.78 -11.04
N ILE A 365 2.75 11.76 -10.39
CA ILE A 365 1.46 12.02 -11.05
C ILE A 365 1.45 13.39 -11.74
N GLY A 366 1.98 14.43 -11.05
CA GLY A 366 2.06 15.77 -11.62
C GLY A 366 2.91 15.82 -12.88
N LEU A 367 4.08 15.20 -12.89
CA LEU A 367 4.96 15.11 -14.06
C LEU A 367 4.29 14.38 -15.22
N HIS A 368 3.67 13.23 -14.93
CA HIS A 368 2.97 12.42 -15.93
C HIS A 368 1.75 13.15 -16.50
N THR A 369 1.02 13.92 -15.67
CA THR A 369 -0.11 14.75 -16.14
C THR A 369 0.36 15.85 -17.07
N GLU A 370 1.49 16.52 -16.78
CA GLU A 370 2.07 17.54 -17.65
C GLU A 370 2.51 16.96 -18.99
N ALA A 371 3.21 15.81 -18.94
CA ALA A 371 3.67 15.11 -20.14
C ALA A 371 2.50 14.57 -20.98
N ALA A 372 1.49 13.97 -20.37
CA ALA A 372 0.31 13.44 -21.06
C ALA A 372 -0.43 14.56 -21.78
N ARG A 373 -0.66 15.71 -21.13
CA ARG A 373 -1.26 16.88 -21.75
C ARG A 373 -0.43 17.41 -22.90
N TYR A 374 0.89 17.47 -22.78
CA TYR A 374 1.78 17.90 -23.85
C TYR A 374 1.68 16.96 -25.07
N LEU A 375 1.69 15.64 -24.81
CA LEU A 375 1.55 14.62 -25.87
C LEU A 375 0.20 14.70 -26.55
N GLU A 376 -0.88 14.88 -25.82
CA GLU A 376 -2.25 15.00 -26.36
C GLU A 376 -2.41 16.23 -27.28
N VAL A 377 -1.71 17.34 -26.96
CA VAL A 377 -1.78 18.60 -27.76
C VAL A 377 -0.84 18.56 -28.96
N HIS A 378 0.41 18.09 -28.81
CA HIS A 378 1.44 18.23 -29.83
C HIS A 378 1.63 16.97 -30.69
N PHE A 379 1.15 15.81 -30.24
CA PHE A 379 1.35 14.50 -30.87
C PHE A 379 0.08 13.63 -30.87
N PRO A 380 -1.11 14.20 -31.17
CA PRO A 380 -2.39 13.51 -30.97
C PRO A 380 -2.52 12.21 -31.77
N ASP A 381 -1.93 12.17 -32.97
CA ASP A 381 -2.04 11.05 -33.91
C ASP A 381 -0.72 10.27 -34.03
N ALA A 382 0.30 10.66 -33.26
CA ALA A 382 1.60 10.01 -33.29
C ALA A 382 1.63 8.69 -32.50
N LYS A 383 2.37 7.70 -32.99
CA LYS A 383 2.64 6.49 -32.24
C LYS A 383 3.73 6.76 -31.20
N ILE A 384 3.37 6.69 -29.93
CA ILE A 384 4.22 7.03 -28.78
C ILE A 384 4.73 5.74 -28.14
N ALA A 385 6.04 5.59 -28.00
CA ALA A 385 6.62 4.54 -27.18
C ALA A 385 6.67 5.00 -25.72
N ALA A 386 6.15 4.19 -24.81
CA ALA A 386 6.16 4.44 -23.37
C ALA A 386 6.16 3.11 -22.60
N MET A 387 6.68 3.14 -21.38
CA MET A 387 6.63 2.04 -20.43
C MET A 387 5.41 2.21 -19.49
N PHE A 388 4.94 1.12 -18.88
CA PHE A 388 4.01 1.18 -17.75
C PHE A 388 4.63 2.03 -16.59
N PRO A 389 3.87 2.91 -15.91
CA PRO A 389 2.42 3.15 -16.03
C PRO A 389 2.03 4.15 -17.13
N LEU A 390 2.97 4.95 -17.67
CA LEU A 390 2.66 6.00 -18.66
C LEU A 390 1.93 5.45 -19.89
N ALA A 391 2.29 4.25 -20.34
CA ALA A 391 1.60 3.60 -21.46
C ALA A 391 0.09 3.42 -21.20
N SER A 392 -0.27 3.00 -19.99
CA SER A 392 -1.67 2.83 -19.57
C SER A 392 -2.36 4.17 -19.35
N GLU A 393 -1.68 5.15 -18.78
CA GLU A 393 -2.16 6.50 -18.53
C GLU A 393 -2.57 7.20 -19.84
N LEU A 394 -1.79 7.00 -20.91
CA LEU A 394 -2.05 7.60 -22.22
C LEU A 394 -3.15 6.87 -23.03
N ARG A 395 -3.40 5.59 -22.74
CA ARG A 395 -4.44 4.79 -23.44
C ARG A 395 -5.83 4.94 -22.85
N HIS A 396 -5.93 5.24 -21.54
CA HIS A 396 -7.20 5.15 -20.82
C HIS A 396 -7.59 6.48 -20.17
N PRO A 397 -8.52 7.24 -20.76
CA PRO A 397 -9.03 8.49 -20.19
C PRO A 397 -9.63 8.33 -18.78
N ASP A 398 -10.17 7.16 -18.47
CA ASP A 398 -10.71 6.85 -17.14
C ASP A 398 -9.67 7.04 -16.01
N PHE A 399 -8.37 7.02 -16.30
CA PHE A 399 -7.33 7.18 -15.30
C PHE A 399 -7.00 8.64 -14.96
N GLY A 400 -7.50 9.61 -15.76
CA GLY A 400 -7.47 11.03 -15.44
C GLY A 400 -6.28 11.81 -16.02
N TYR A 401 -5.45 11.21 -16.87
CA TYR A 401 -4.29 11.86 -17.48
C TYR A 401 -4.57 12.49 -18.83
N VAL A 402 -5.39 11.86 -19.66
CA VAL A 402 -5.76 12.28 -21.00
C VAL A 402 -7.27 12.38 -21.16
N GLN A 403 -7.75 13.17 -22.13
CA GLN A 403 -9.17 13.28 -22.46
C GLN A 403 -9.60 12.25 -23.51
N ARG A 404 -8.66 11.82 -24.37
CA ARG A 404 -8.86 10.80 -25.40
C ARG A 404 -7.70 9.80 -25.42
N PRO A 405 -7.94 8.53 -25.81
CA PRO A 405 -6.87 7.56 -25.97
C PRO A 405 -5.83 8.01 -26.98
N LEU A 406 -4.54 7.84 -26.67
CA LEU A 406 -3.43 8.05 -27.59
C LEU A 406 -2.91 6.72 -28.13
N HIS A 407 -2.22 6.75 -29.28
CA HIS A 407 -1.61 5.58 -29.90
C HIS A 407 -0.31 5.21 -29.21
N VAL A 408 -0.30 4.18 -28.37
CA VAL A 408 0.87 3.83 -27.55
C VAL A 408 1.44 2.45 -27.92
N ARG A 409 2.73 2.44 -28.20
CA ARG A 409 3.59 1.26 -28.27
C ARG A 409 4.20 1.04 -26.88
N GLU A 410 3.72 0.10 -26.13
CA GLU A 410 4.25 -0.23 -24.81
C GLU A 410 5.57 -0.99 -24.93
N ILE A 411 6.57 -0.58 -24.14
CA ILE A 411 7.85 -1.27 -23.97
C ILE A 411 7.99 -1.75 -22.53
N TYR A 412 8.76 -2.80 -22.33
CA TYR A 412 8.88 -3.44 -21.02
C TYR A 412 9.67 -2.57 -20.02
N ASN A 413 10.80 -1.98 -20.45
CA ASN A 413 11.62 -1.05 -19.69
C ASN A 413 12.40 -0.14 -20.65
N PHE A 414 13.14 0.84 -20.11
CA PHE A 414 13.97 1.74 -20.90
C PHE A 414 15.40 1.24 -21.12
N SER A 415 15.66 -0.06 -21.06
CA SER A 415 16.97 -0.61 -21.42
C SER A 415 17.25 -0.51 -22.92
N ALA A 416 18.53 -0.56 -23.28
CA ALA A 416 18.94 -0.54 -24.70
C ALA A 416 18.30 -1.69 -25.53
N ALA A 417 18.05 -2.85 -24.91
CA ALA A 417 17.43 -3.99 -25.56
C ALA A 417 15.98 -3.71 -25.98
N ASN A 418 15.25 -2.91 -25.20
CA ASN A 418 13.85 -2.55 -25.47
C ASN A 418 13.70 -1.26 -26.29
N VAL A 419 14.69 -0.34 -26.22
CA VAL A 419 14.65 0.93 -26.94
C VAL A 419 15.21 0.82 -28.36
N ALA A 420 16.29 0.10 -28.59
CA ALA A 420 16.91 0.00 -29.90
C ALA A 420 15.99 -0.56 -31.02
N PRO A 421 15.12 -1.57 -30.77
CA PRO A 421 14.19 -2.05 -31.80
C PRO A 421 13.23 -1.01 -32.32
N LEU A 422 12.89 0.01 -31.51
CA LEU A 422 11.99 1.11 -31.91
C LEU A 422 12.52 1.89 -33.14
N ALA A 423 13.84 1.86 -33.40
CA ALA A 423 14.42 2.49 -34.58
C ALA A 423 13.85 1.94 -35.90
N ARG A 424 13.39 0.68 -35.90
CA ARG A 424 12.83 -0.02 -37.07
C ARG A 424 11.30 -0.01 -37.08
N GLU A 425 10.68 0.46 -35.99
CA GLU A 425 9.22 0.59 -35.87
C GLU A 425 8.76 1.99 -36.29
N ASP A 426 7.49 2.11 -36.69
CA ASP A 426 6.83 3.40 -36.93
C ASP A 426 6.43 4.06 -35.61
N VAL A 427 7.45 4.47 -34.84
CA VAL A 427 7.32 5.20 -33.57
C VAL A 427 7.87 6.59 -33.77
N ALA A 428 7.02 7.61 -33.62
CA ALA A 428 7.40 9.00 -33.81
C ALA A 428 7.94 9.66 -32.53
N VAL A 429 7.53 9.18 -31.36
CA VAL A 429 7.83 9.78 -30.06
C VAL A 429 8.23 8.71 -29.06
N LEU A 430 9.28 8.96 -28.26
CA LEU A 430 9.60 8.20 -27.04
C LEU A 430 9.32 9.09 -25.83
N ALA A 431 8.43 8.65 -24.95
CA ALA A 431 8.20 9.25 -23.65
C ALA A 431 8.82 8.38 -22.56
N ARG A 432 9.83 8.91 -21.86
CA ARG A 432 10.52 8.20 -20.79
C ARG A 432 10.56 9.02 -19.51
N TYR A 433 10.63 8.34 -18.38
CA TYR A 433 10.66 8.95 -17.04
C TYR A 433 11.73 8.30 -16.16
N SER A 434 12.04 8.94 -15.03
CA SER A 434 12.98 8.40 -14.04
C SER A 434 12.43 7.13 -13.39
N GLU A 435 13.18 6.03 -13.44
CA GLU A 435 12.81 4.75 -12.82
C GLU A 435 13.30 4.64 -11.37
N THR A 436 14.20 5.54 -10.94
CA THR A 436 14.78 5.54 -9.60
C THR A 436 15.02 6.97 -9.10
N TRP A 437 14.89 7.14 -7.78
CA TRP A 437 15.42 8.28 -7.05
C TRP A 437 16.71 7.85 -6.36
N ASP A 438 17.85 8.37 -6.81
CA ASP A 438 19.18 7.98 -6.32
C ASP A 438 20.04 9.22 -6.00
N PRO A 439 19.70 9.97 -4.92
CA PRO A 439 20.44 11.14 -4.52
C PRO A 439 21.85 10.82 -4.03
N LEU A 440 22.11 9.58 -3.64
CA LEU A 440 23.43 9.13 -3.14
C LEU A 440 24.31 8.55 -4.24
N GLY A 441 23.82 8.39 -5.46
CA GLY A 441 24.57 7.82 -6.58
C GLY A 441 24.88 6.34 -6.43
N LEU A 442 24.08 5.58 -5.70
CA LEU A 442 24.27 4.13 -5.47
C LEU A 442 24.26 3.34 -6.78
N MET A 443 23.45 3.77 -7.75
CA MET A 443 23.35 3.13 -9.07
C MET A 443 24.60 3.35 -9.94
N ARG A 444 25.52 4.23 -9.53
CA ARG A 444 26.84 4.42 -10.17
C ARG A 444 27.88 3.44 -9.66
N ASN A 445 27.63 2.77 -8.53
CA ASN A 445 28.54 1.77 -7.99
C ASN A 445 28.40 0.46 -8.80
N PRO A 446 29.51 -0.01 -9.46
CA PRO A 446 29.48 -1.22 -10.29
C PRO A 446 29.13 -2.50 -9.52
N GLU A 447 29.58 -2.62 -8.25
CA GLU A 447 29.30 -3.78 -7.41
C GLU A 447 27.82 -3.83 -7.04
N TRP A 448 27.23 -2.67 -6.70
CA TRP A 448 25.82 -2.56 -6.40
C TRP A 448 24.95 -2.89 -7.62
N THR A 449 25.26 -2.37 -8.78
CA THR A 449 24.54 -2.68 -10.02
C THR A 449 24.72 -4.14 -10.44
N ALA A 450 25.90 -4.74 -10.25
CA ALA A 450 26.12 -6.16 -10.48
C ALA A 450 25.29 -7.04 -9.53
N PHE A 451 25.19 -6.64 -8.25
CA PHE A 451 24.31 -7.28 -7.28
C PHE A 451 22.84 -7.21 -7.71
N LEU A 452 22.35 -6.02 -8.12
CA LEU A 452 20.98 -5.83 -8.58
C LEU A 452 20.68 -6.64 -9.86
N ARG A 453 21.61 -6.71 -10.80
CA ARG A 453 21.46 -7.56 -11.99
C ARG A 453 21.34 -9.04 -11.61
N ARG A 454 22.15 -9.52 -10.70
CA ARG A 454 22.17 -10.92 -10.28
C ARG A 454 20.91 -11.35 -9.54
N TYR A 455 20.38 -10.50 -8.67
CA TYR A 455 19.31 -10.88 -7.74
C TYR A 455 17.96 -10.22 -8.05
N TYR A 456 17.93 -9.15 -8.84
CA TYR A 456 16.71 -8.36 -9.09
C TYR A 456 16.49 -8.06 -10.57
N GLU A 457 17.22 -8.73 -11.46
CA GLU A 457 17.06 -8.63 -12.93
C GLU A 457 17.16 -7.16 -13.43
N TYR A 458 17.94 -6.35 -12.74
CA TYR A 458 18.07 -4.94 -13.05
C TYR A 458 18.80 -4.72 -14.38
N GLU A 459 18.19 -3.96 -15.26
CA GLU A 459 18.77 -3.46 -16.49
C GLU A 459 18.88 -1.92 -16.45
N PRO A 460 20.04 -1.34 -16.69
CA PRO A 460 20.19 0.11 -16.66
C PRO A 460 19.41 0.76 -17.80
N PRO A 461 18.63 1.83 -17.53
CA PRO A 461 17.94 2.58 -18.56
C PRO A 461 18.93 3.33 -19.46
N VAL A 462 18.57 3.50 -20.74
CA VAL A 462 19.34 4.33 -21.68
C VAL A 462 19.38 5.78 -21.22
N ASN A 463 20.50 6.45 -21.40
CA ASN A 463 20.62 7.88 -21.14
C ASN A 463 20.24 8.72 -22.39
N ALA A 464 20.19 10.05 -22.25
CA ALA A 464 19.78 10.96 -23.34
C ALA A 464 20.68 10.84 -24.59
N SER A 465 22.00 10.64 -24.45
CA SER A 465 22.90 10.46 -25.58
C SER A 465 22.67 9.13 -26.29
N GLN A 466 22.40 8.07 -25.56
CA GLN A 466 22.04 6.76 -26.10
C GLN A 466 20.70 6.80 -26.86
N VAL A 467 19.69 7.50 -26.35
CA VAL A 467 18.41 7.69 -27.06
C VAL A 467 18.66 8.35 -28.41
N ARG A 468 19.50 9.42 -28.45
CA ARG A 468 19.85 10.10 -29.70
C ARG A 468 20.55 9.17 -30.69
N VAL A 469 21.51 8.38 -30.21
CA VAL A 469 22.27 7.45 -31.07
C VAL A 469 21.39 6.30 -31.57
N LEU A 470 20.59 5.70 -30.70
CA LEU A 470 19.79 4.52 -31.04
C LEU A 470 18.60 4.88 -31.94
N LEU A 471 17.94 6.02 -31.72
CA LEU A 471 16.68 6.36 -32.39
C LEU A 471 16.80 7.53 -33.36
N GLY A 472 17.93 8.27 -33.38
CA GLY A 472 18.00 9.58 -34.08
C GLY A 472 17.07 10.65 -33.48
N ALA A 473 16.55 10.42 -32.28
CA ALA A 473 15.53 11.27 -31.68
C ALA A 473 16.13 12.45 -30.92
N GLN A 474 15.41 13.58 -30.93
CA GLN A 474 15.79 14.80 -30.23
C GLN A 474 14.88 15.04 -29.02
N LEU A 475 15.44 15.54 -27.92
CA LEU A 475 14.67 15.96 -26.76
C LEU A 475 13.86 17.22 -27.10
N VAL A 476 12.53 17.13 -26.97
CA VAL A 476 11.61 18.26 -27.28
C VAL A 476 10.95 18.83 -26.04
N ALA A 477 10.85 18.07 -24.96
CA ALA A 477 10.30 18.55 -23.69
C ALA A 477 10.85 17.77 -22.52
N ARG A 478 11.00 18.45 -21.36
CA ARG A 478 11.42 17.85 -20.10
C ARG A 478 10.80 18.58 -18.91
N TRP A 479 10.32 17.83 -17.94
CA TRP A 479 9.85 18.33 -16.65
C TRP A 479 10.59 17.62 -15.53
N THR A 480 10.79 18.33 -14.42
CA THR A 480 11.48 17.81 -13.23
C THR A 480 10.79 18.29 -11.97
N ARG A 481 10.65 17.39 -10.97
CA ARG A 481 10.13 17.69 -9.63
C ARG A 481 10.89 16.85 -8.59
N HIS A 482 11.52 17.48 -7.62
CA HIS A 482 12.21 16.83 -6.51
C HIS A 482 13.08 15.62 -6.92
N GLY A 483 13.84 15.76 -8.03
CA GLY A 483 14.72 14.74 -8.56
C GLY A 483 14.07 13.71 -9.50
N GLN A 484 12.76 13.65 -9.54
CA GLN A 484 12.02 12.92 -10.56
C GLN A 484 11.96 13.74 -11.85
N TRP A 485 11.88 13.07 -12.98
CA TRP A 485 11.81 13.72 -14.29
C TRP A 485 11.04 12.86 -15.30
N ILE A 486 10.49 13.53 -16.32
CA ILE A 486 9.93 12.94 -17.53
C ILE A 486 10.44 13.69 -18.75
N GLU A 487 10.75 12.99 -19.82
CA GLU A 487 11.35 13.49 -21.04
C GLU A 487 10.60 12.97 -22.27
N ILE A 488 10.40 13.85 -23.24
CA ILE A 488 9.76 13.53 -24.53
C ILE A 488 10.80 13.72 -25.62
N TYR A 489 11.01 12.67 -26.40
CA TYR A 489 11.91 12.66 -27.55
C TYR A 489 11.12 12.48 -28.83
N LYS A 490 11.38 13.31 -29.83
CA LYS A 490 10.79 13.23 -31.19
C LYS A 490 11.83 12.69 -32.16
N ARG A 491 11.43 11.75 -33.01
CA ARG A 491 12.21 11.25 -34.15
C ARG A 491 12.01 12.11 -35.36
#